data_6c414bccc8ee099f1acbde4c2470108d
#
_entry.id   6c414bccc8ee099f1acbde4c2470108d
#
_cell.length_a   1.000
_cell.length_b   1.000
_cell.length_c   1.000
_cell.angle_alpha   90.00
_cell.angle_beta   90.00
_cell.angle_gamma   90.00
#
_symmetry.space_group_name_H-M   'P 1'
#
loop_
_entity.id
_entity.type
_entity.pdbx_description
1 polymer ?
#
loop_
_entity_poly.entity_id
_entity_poly.type
_entity_poly.pdbx_seq_one_letter_code
_entity_poly.pdbx_strand_id
1 'polypeptide(L)'
;MKYLLVICTLCWNLTGTAVAAPEMSEVIELLEGRHWKLDTVAFQSLGDDTDSVLIKIAEDTATINYLRFRALEALSLFPSEKTGAFLEQTAGKSFAALARRGFEALKNGFSKTEPERVKKLAERLLLHRNAQIRISAARAVRSLDAARFESFMKAEKDSWVRKEAQK
;
A
#
# COMPACT_ATOMS: atom_id res chain seq x y z
N MET A 1 23.78 -29.47 60.00
CA MET A 1 22.82 -28.45 59.59
C MET A 1 22.91 -28.31 58.05
N LYS A 2 21.93 -28.86 57.34
CA LYS A 2 21.87 -28.81 55.84
C LYS A 2 20.77 -27.84 55.46
N TYR A 3 21.12 -26.68 54.87
CA TYR A 3 20.17 -25.74 54.34
C TYR A 3 19.74 -26.18 52.92
N LEU A 4 18.46 -26.50 52.79
CA LEU A 4 17.82 -26.81 51.51
C LEU A 4 17.36 -25.50 50.88
N LEU A 5 18.00 -25.08 49.80
CA LEU A 5 17.66 -23.88 49.03
C LEU A 5 16.59 -24.26 48.02
N VAL A 6 15.35 -23.88 48.29
CA VAL A 6 14.21 -24.02 47.34
C VAL A 6 14.23 -22.84 46.40
N ILE A 7 14.67 -23.07 45.18
CA ILE A 7 14.58 -22.07 44.07
C ILE A 7 13.18 -22.20 43.49
N CYS A 8 12.33 -21.21 43.83
CA CYS A 8 10.99 -21.07 43.23
C CYS A 8 11.12 -20.37 41.88
N THR A 9 11.18 -21.14 40.81
CA THR A 9 11.12 -20.63 39.44
C THR A 9 9.69 -20.17 39.14
N LEU A 10 9.44 -18.86 39.25
CA LEU A 10 8.21 -18.23 38.70
C LEU A 10 8.31 -18.24 37.18
N CYS A 11 7.69 -19.22 36.52
CA CYS A 11 7.39 -19.16 35.09
C CYS A 11 6.27 -18.14 34.85
N TRP A 12 6.62 -16.92 34.48
CA TRP A 12 5.68 -15.97 33.96
C TRP A 12 5.25 -16.44 32.56
N ASN A 13 4.07 -17.06 32.49
CA ASN A 13 3.39 -17.30 31.22
C ASN A 13 2.91 -15.94 30.67
N LEU A 14 3.69 -15.32 29.82
CA LEU A 14 3.23 -14.27 28.95
C LEU A 14 2.31 -14.89 27.88
N THR A 15 1.05 -15.10 28.24
CA THR A 15 0.00 -15.35 27.24
C THR A 15 -0.26 -14.03 26.50
N GLY A 16 0.53 -13.77 25.47
CA GLY A 16 0.18 -12.77 24.48
C GLY A 16 -1.16 -13.20 23.87
N THR A 17 -2.21 -12.46 24.14
CA THR A 17 -3.47 -12.59 23.41
C THR A 17 -3.18 -12.22 21.97
N ALA A 18 -3.04 -13.22 21.10
CA ALA A 18 -3.06 -12.96 19.66
C ALA A 18 -4.41 -12.31 19.35
N VAL A 19 -4.39 -11.07 18.91
CA VAL A 19 -5.59 -10.40 18.41
C VAL A 19 -6.00 -11.15 17.15
N ALA A 20 -7.23 -11.65 17.12
CA ALA A 20 -7.74 -12.35 15.94
C ALA A 20 -7.76 -11.40 14.74
N ALA A 21 -7.55 -11.96 13.53
CA ALA A 21 -7.73 -11.18 12.30
C ALA A 21 -9.16 -10.61 12.26
N PRO A 22 -9.34 -9.37 11.79
CA PRO A 22 -10.67 -8.77 11.72
C PRO A 22 -11.57 -9.53 10.74
N GLU A 23 -12.87 -9.55 11.04
CA GLU A 23 -13.85 -10.09 10.10
C GLU A 23 -13.94 -9.21 8.85
N MET A 24 -14.12 -9.84 7.68
CA MET A 24 -14.19 -9.12 6.40
C MET A 24 -15.30 -8.06 6.39
N SER A 25 -16.42 -8.33 7.06
CA SER A 25 -17.55 -7.40 7.21
C SER A 25 -17.16 -6.10 7.92
N GLU A 26 -16.34 -6.17 8.97
CA GLU A 26 -15.85 -5.01 9.72
C GLU A 26 -14.95 -4.13 8.84
N VAL A 27 -14.07 -4.77 8.07
CA VAL A 27 -13.20 -4.04 7.13
C VAL A 27 -14.02 -3.38 6.02
N ILE A 28 -15.03 -4.07 5.47
CA ILE A 28 -15.92 -3.53 4.43
C ILE A 28 -16.69 -2.31 4.96
N GLU A 29 -17.20 -2.35 6.19
CA GLU A 29 -17.91 -1.23 6.80
C GLU A 29 -17.05 0.05 6.82
N LEU A 30 -15.76 -0.08 7.16
CA LEU A 30 -14.83 1.05 7.10
C LEU A 30 -14.49 1.52 5.68
N LEU A 31 -14.70 0.68 4.67
CA LEU A 31 -14.50 1.03 3.27
C LEU A 31 -15.74 1.65 2.62
N GLU A 32 -16.91 1.59 3.24
CA GLU A 32 -18.17 2.08 2.70
C GLU A 32 -18.37 3.59 2.94
N GLY A 33 -19.50 4.12 2.48
CA GLY A 33 -19.92 5.51 2.69
C GLY A 33 -19.69 6.44 1.50
N ARG A 34 -20.60 7.43 1.36
CA ARG A 34 -20.62 8.36 0.22
C ARG A 34 -19.43 9.35 0.26
N HIS A 35 -19.05 9.83 1.46
CA HIS A 35 -17.98 10.79 1.67
C HIS A 35 -16.76 10.13 2.33
N TRP A 36 -16.42 8.93 1.86
CA TRP A 36 -15.34 8.15 2.43
C TRP A 36 -14.02 8.91 2.47
N LYS A 37 -13.36 8.81 3.59
CA LYS A 37 -11.97 9.24 3.82
C LYS A 37 -11.25 8.12 4.54
N LEU A 38 -9.96 7.97 4.25
CA LEU A 38 -9.13 6.98 4.93
C LEU A 38 -8.99 7.34 6.42
N ASP A 39 -9.65 6.55 7.28
CA ASP A 39 -9.55 6.69 8.73
C ASP A 39 -8.41 5.80 9.24
N THR A 40 -7.24 6.41 9.40
CA THR A 40 -6.02 5.72 9.83
C THR A 40 -6.21 5.04 11.19
N VAL A 41 -6.86 5.71 12.14
CA VAL A 41 -7.03 5.19 13.51
C VAL A 41 -7.96 3.98 13.49
N ALA A 42 -9.10 4.08 12.81
CA ALA A 42 -10.06 3.00 12.71
C ALA A 42 -9.44 1.75 12.07
N PHE A 43 -8.72 1.89 10.93
CA PHE A 43 -8.07 0.75 10.28
C PHE A 43 -6.97 0.12 11.15
N GLN A 44 -6.14 0.93 11.82
CA GLN A 44 -5.08 0.40 12.67
C GLN A 44 -5.61 -0.26 13.95
N SER A 45 -6.81 0.09 14.40
CA SER A 45 -7.44 -0.53 15.57
C SER A 45 -8.08 -1.89 15.29
N LEU A 46 -8.25 -2.29 14.02
CA LEU A 46 -8.81 -3.60 13.65
C LEU A 46 -7.92 -4.79 14.06
N GLY A 47 -6.64 -4.53 14.36
CA GLY A 47 -5.70 -5.54 14.82
C GLY A 47 -4.85 -6.16 13.73
N ASP A 48 -4.22 -7.30 14.08
CA ASP A 48 -3.29 -8.02 13.23
C ASP A 48 -3.99 -8.57 11.97
N ASP A 49 -3.22 -8.82 10.90
CA ASP A 49 -3.74 -9.36 9.63
C ASP A 49 -4.79 -8.51 8.88
N THR A 50 -5.06 -7.28 9.31
CA THR A 50 -5.93 -6.34 8.56
C THR A 50 -5.48 -6.19 7.11
N ASP A 51 -4.18 -6.16 6.86
CA ASP A 51 -3.60 -6.12 5.51
C ASP A 51 -4.01 -7.35 4.67
N SER A 52 -4.07 -8.55 5.26
CA SER A 52 -4.51 -9.77 4.59
C SER A 52 -5.97 -9.67 4.13
N VAL A 53 -6.83 -9.11 4.98
CA VAL A 53 -8.25 -8.92 4.64
C VAL A 53 -8.40 -7.87 3.54
N LEU A 54 -7.68 -6.75 3.63
CA LEU A 54 -7.66 -5.71 2.60
C LEU A 54 -7.16 -6.25 1.24
N ILE A 55 -6.13 -7.10 1.23
CA ILE A 55 -5.65 -7.77 0.02
C ILE A 55 -6.75 -8.63 -0.60
N LYS A 56 -7.43 -9.45 0.20
CA LYS A 56 -8.54 -10.29 -0.28
C LYS A 56 -9.65 -9.44 -0.94
N ILE A 57 -10.05 -8.34 -0.30
CA ILE A 57 -11.06 -7.41 -0.85
C ILE A 57 -10.57 -6.79 -2.16
N ALA A 58 -9.31 -6.36 -2.24
CA ALA A 58 -8.75 -5.74 -3.44
C ALA A 58 -8.62 -6.72 -4.62
N GLU A 59 -8.42 -8.01 -4.34
CA GLU A 59 -8.30 -9.05 -5.36
C GLU A 59 -9.65 -9.59 -5.83
N ASP A 60 -10.64 -9.63 -4.96
CA ASP A 60 -11.94 -10.21 -5.28
C ASP A 60 -12.62 -9.45 -6.43
N THR A 61 -12.76 -10.13 -7.55
CA THR A 61 -13.39 -9.55 -8.76
C THR A 61 -14.91 -9.42 -8.66
N ALA A 62 -15.55 -10.09 -7.70
CA ALA A 62 -16.96 -9.94 -7.40
C ALA A 62 -17.24 -8.68 -6.56
N THR A 63 -16.24 -8.22 -5.81
CA THR A 63 -16.32 -6.97 -5.05
C THR A 63 -16.35 -5.76 -5.99
N ILE A 64 -17.25 -4.81 -5.73
CA ILE A 64 -17.40 -3.60 -6.53
C ILE A 64 -16.12 -2.75 -6.51
N ASN A 65 -15.80 -2.15 -7.64
CA ASN A 65 -14.51 -1.51 -7.85
C ASN A 65 -14.17 -0.41 -6.84
N TYR A 66 -15.14 0.37 -6.34
CA TYR A 66 -14.81 1.43 -5.39
C TYR A 66 -14.30 0.88 -4.04
N LEU A 67 -14.84 -0.25 -3.55
CA LEU A 67 -14.32 -0.92 -2.35
C LEU A 67 -12.90 -1.44 -2.59
N ARG A 68 -12.66 -2.06 -3.74
CA ARG A 68 -11.34 -2.53 -4.14
C ARG A 68 -10.31 -1.40 -4.18
N PHE A 69 -10.71 -0.23 -4.70
CA PHE A 69 -9.83 0.95 -4.76
C PHE A 69 -9.51 1.49 -3.37
N ARG A 70 -10.51 1.54 -2.48
CA ARG A 70 -10.34 1.99 -1.09
C ARG A 70 -9.51 0.99 -0.28
N ALA A 71 -9.68 -0.31 -0.51
CA ALA A 71 -8.84 -1.34 0.10
C ALA A 71 -7.36 -1.17 -0.30
N LEU A 72 -7.08 -0.88 -1.59
CA LEU A 72 -5.71 -0.55 -2.01
C LEU A 72 -5.17 0.70 -1.30
N GLU A 73 -5.99 1.74 -1.15
CA GLU A 73 -5.58 2.96 -0.45
C GLU A 73 -5.30 2.68 1.04
N ALA A 74 -6.16 1.89 1.70
CA ALA A 74 -5.99 1.51 3.10
C ALA A 74 -4.72 0.65 3.32
N LEU A 75 -4.30 -0.16 2.36
CA LEU A 75 -3.06 -0.94 2.41
C LEU A 75 -1.80 -0.06 2.59
N SER A 76 -1.85 1.22 2.21
CA SER A 76 -0.75 2.15 2.48
C SER A 76 -0.45 2.37 3.97
N LEU A 77 -1.39 2.03 4.85
CA LEU A 77 -1.24 2.11 6.31
C LEU A 77 -0.47 0.91 6.91
N PHE A 78 -0.31 -0.16 6.14
CA PHE A 78 0.26 -1.43 6.59
C PHE A 78 1.50 -1.82 5.76
N PRO A 79 2.59 -1.01 5.80
CA PRO A 79 3.79 -1.29 5.03
C PRO A 79 4.48 -2.55 5.56
N SER A 80 4.49 -3.59 4.74
CA SER A 80 5.17 -4.87 4.97
C SER A 80 5.67 -5.42 3.64
N GLU A 81 6.58 -6.39 3.66
CA GLU A 81 7.03 -7.04 2.42
C GLU A 81 5.86 -7.64 1.62
N LYS A 82 4.92 -8.29 2.31
CA LYS A 82 3.70 -8.85 1.72
C LYS A 82 2.87 -7.77 1.01
N THR A 83 2.59 -6.67 1.71
CA THR A 83 1.82 -5.55 1.17
C THR A 83 2.54 -4.91 -0.01
N GLY A 84 3.85 -4.67 0.12
CA GLY A 84 4.67 -4.08 -0.94
C GLY A 84 4.66 -4.93 -2.21
N ALA A 85 4.91 -6.24 -2.10
CA ALA A 85 4.88 -7.18 -3.22
C ALA A 85 3.49 -7.22 -3.91
N PHE A 86 2.42 -7.23 -3.12
CA PHE A 86 1.06 -7.19 -3.65
C PHE A 86 0.74 -5.90 -4.42
N LEU A 87 1.15 -4.74 -3.88
CA LEU A 87 0.93 -3.45 -4.52
C LEU A 87 1.75 -3.30 -5.81
N GLU A 88 2.99 -3.80 -5.85
CA GLU A 88 3.81 -3.87 -7.07
C GLU A 88 3.16 -4.74 -8.15
N GLN A 89 2.67 -5.92 -7.78
CA GLN A 89 1.96 -6.80 -8.69
C GLN A 89 0.69 -6.13 -9.23
N THR A 90 -0.05 -5.44 -8.36
CA THR A 90 -1.27 -4.73 -8.73
C THR A 90 -0.97 -3.56 -9.68
N ALA A 91 0.12 -2.84 -9.48
CA ALA A 91 0.57 -1.78 -10.39
C ALA A 91 0.94 -2.30 -11.79
N GLY A 92 1.25 -3.57 -11.94
CA GLY A 92 1.49 -4.25 -13.22
C GLY A 92 0.25 -4.78 -13.92
N LYS A 93 -0.95 -4.73 -13.32
CA LYS A 93 -2.18 -5.28 -13.91
C LYS A 93 -2.65 -4.48 -15.14
N SER A 94 -3.36 -5.16 -16.05
CA SER A 94 -3.88 -4.54 -17.27
C SER A 94 -4.99 -3.52 -17.03
N PHE A 95 -5.77 -3.67 -15.96
CA PHE A 95 -6.82 -2.72 -15.59
C PHE A 95 -6.19 -1.45 -14.99
N ALA A 96 -6.09 -0.42 -15.81
CA ALA A 96 -5.34 0.81 -15.51
C ALA A 96 -5.78 1.52 -14.21
N ALA A 97 -7.07 1.44 -13.85
CA ALA A 97 -7.56 2.06 -12.62
C ALA A 97 -6.99 1.37 -11.36
N LEU A 98 -6.94 0.02 -11.34
CA LEU A 98 -6.31 -0.75 -10.27
C LEU A 98 -4.79 -0.55 -10.26
N ALA A 99 -4.15 -0.61 -11.44
CA ALA A 99 -2.72 -0.42 -11.55
C ALA A 99 -2.26 0.94 -10.99
N ARG A 100 -2.96 2.02 -11.34
CA ARG A 100 -2.68 3.35 -10.79
C ARG A 100 -2.87 3.40 -9.27
N ARG A 101 -3.98 2.83 -8.76
CA ARG A 101 -4.25 2.80 -7.30
C ARG A 101 -3.23 1.98 -6.53
N GLY A 102 -2.82 0.83 -7.07
CA GLY A 102 -1.74 0.04 -6.48
C GLY A 102 -0.42 0.80 -6.38
N PHE A 103 -0.04 1.51 -7.45
CA PHE A 103 1.14 2.36 -7.43
C PHE A 103 1.03 3.53 -6.43
N GLU A 104 -0.11 4.25 -6.40
CA GLU A 104 -0.31 5.35 -5.45
C GLU A 104 -0.27 4.86 -3.99
N ALA A 105 -0.87 3.71 -3.70
CA ALA A 105 -0.82 3.10 -2.38
C ALA A 105 0.63 2.73 -1.97
N LEU A 106 1.38 2.09 -2.88
CA LEU A 106 2.80 1.81 -2.64
C LEU A 106 3.59 3.09 -2.37
N LYS A 107 3.43 4.11 -3.21
CA LYS A 107 4.09 5.40 -3.01
C LYS A 107 3.76 5.99 -1.64
N ASN A 108 2.49 6.02 -1.26
CA ASN A 108 2.06 6.62 0.00
C ASN A 108 2.57 5.87 1.23
N GLY A 109 2.58 4.54 1.20
CA GLY A 109 3.01 3.72 2.33
C GLY A 109 4.53 3.55 2.45
N PHE A 110 5.26 3.55 1.32
CA PHE A 110 6.66 3.11 1.29
C PHE A 110 7.68 4.20 0.94
N SER A 111 7.26 5.40 0.50
CA SER A 111 8.23 6.44 0.11
C SER A 111 9.21 6.86 1.20
N LYS A 112 8.82 6.74 2.47
CA LYS A 112 9.70 7.10 3.61
C LYS A 112 10.62 5.97 4.03
N THR A 113 10.15 4.73 3.97
CA THR A 113 10.87 3.55 4.47
C THR A 113 11.65 2.83 3.38
N GLU A 114 11.12 2.79 2.16
CA GLU A 114 11.69 2.08 1.02
C GLU A 114 11.63 2.93 -0.26
N PRO A 115 12.28 4.11 -0.30
CA PRO A 115 12.21 5.03 -1.45
C PRO A 115 12.73 4.40 -2.74
N GLU A 116 13.74 3.53 -2.67
CA GLU A 116 14.28 2.83 -3.85
C GLU A 116 13.28 1.83 -4.46
N ARG A 117 12.45 1.18 -3.65
CA ARG A 117 11.36 0.33 -4.11
C ARG A 117 10.36 1.14 -4.94
N VAL A 118 9.93 2.28 -4.40
CA VAL A 118 9.01 3.20 -5.07
C VAL A 118 9.62 3.74 -6.36
N LYS A 119 10.88 4.19 -6.33
CA LYS A 119 11.62 4.71 -7.48
C LYS A 119 11.69 3.67 -8.60
N LYS A 120 12.13 2.45 -8.29
CA LYS A 120 12.27 1.37 -9.28
C LYS A 120 10.94 1.03 -9.97
N LEU A 121 9.83 1.00 -9.22
CA LEU A 121 8.52 0.79 -9.81
C LEU A 121 8.09 1.99 -10.65
N ALA A 122 8.25 3.21 -10.15
CA ALA A 122 7.92 4.42 -10.87
C ALA A 122 8.64 4.51 -12.22
N GLU A 123 9.96 4.22 -12.26
CA GLU A 123 10.75 4.20 -13.50
C GLU A 123 10.19 3.23 -14.56
N ARG A 124 9.76 2.04 -14.14
CA ARG A 124 9.08 1.09 -15.06
C ARG A 124 7.78 1.66 -15.59
N LEU A 125 7.00 2.32 -14.73
CA LEU A 125 5.70 2.88 -15.08
C LEU A 125 5.77 4.15 -15.94
N LEU A 126 6.93 4.83 -16.04
CA LEU A 126 7.14 5.92 -17.02
C LEU A 126 6.92 5.47 -18.47
N LEU A 127 7.09 4.18 -18.75
CA LEU A 127 6.90 3.60 -20.09
C LEU A 127 5.51 2.99 -20.29
N HIS A 128 4.61 3.15 -19.33
CA HIS A 128 3.29 2.53 -19.39
C HIS A 128 2.42 3.16 -20.50
N ARG A 129 1.64 2.32 -21.22
CA ARG A 129 0.75 2.77 -22.30
C ARG A 129 -0.31 3.78 -21.86
N ASN A 130 -0.78 3.69 -20.61
CA ASN A 130 -1.80 4.59 -20.06
C ASN A 130 -1.16 5.88 -19.54
N ALA A 131 -1.59 7.03 -20.08
CA ALA A 131 -1.06 8.35 -19.76
C ALA A 131 -1.20 8.73 -18.28
N GLN A 132 -2.32 8.38 -17.62
CA GLN A 132 -2.53 8.64 -16.19
C GLN A 132 -1.50 7.94 -15.31
N ILE A 133 -1.12 6.70 -15.68
CA ILE A 133 -0.09 5.96 -14.95
C ILE A 133 1.27 6.61 -15.16
N ARG A 134 1.61 7.04 -16.39
CA ARG A 134 2.85 7.77 -16.66
C ARG A 134 2.92 9.08 -15.85
N ILE A 135 1.81 9.82 -15.76
CA ILE A 135 1.74 11.04 -14.94
C ILE A 135 2.02 10.75 -13.48
N SER A 136 1.33 9.74 -12.89
CA SER A 136 1.56 9.35 -11.49
C SER A 136 3.02 8.94 -11.25
N ALA A 137 3.57 8.15 -12.15
CA ALA A 137 4.97 7.71 -12.09
C ALA A 137 5.95 8.89 -12.20
N ALA A 138 5.72 9.81 -13.14
CA ALA A 138 6.56 10.99 -13.32
C ALA A 138 6.57 11.91 -12.10
N ARG A 139 5.43 12.12 -11.48
CA ARG A 139 5.33 12.89 -10.22
C ARG A 139 6.12 12.23 -9.08
N ALA A 140 6.10 10.90 -8.98
CA ALA A 140 6.91 10.20 -8.00
C ALA A 140 8.41 10.32 -8.32
N VAL A 141 8.80 10.11 -9.58
CA VAL A 141 10.21 10.25 -10.03
C VAL A 141 10.70 11.66 -9.80
N ARG A 142 9.89 12.70 -10.04
CA ARG A 142 10.27 14.09 -9.80
C ARG A 142 10.77 14.33 -8.37
N SER A 143 10.15 13.70 -7.39
CA SER A 143 10.53 13.86 -5.97
C SER A 143 11.70 12.97 -5.55
N LEU A 144 11.97 11.88 -6.27
CA LEU A 144 12.97 10.87 -5.90
C LEU A 144 14.25 10.95 -6.76
N ASP A 145 14.12 11.40 -8.02
CA ASP A 145 15.23 11.48 -8.99
C ASP A 145 14.94 12.56 -10.04
N ALA A 146 15.37 13.78 -9.76
CA ALA A 146 15.14 14.93 -10.63
C ALA A 146 15.78 14.76 -12.02
N ALA A 147 16.96 14.14 -12.11
CA ALA A 147 17.64 13.93 -13.39
C ALA A 147 16.87 12.94 -14.28
N ARG A 148 16.32 11.89 -13.69
CA ARG A 148 15.47 10.93 -14.38
C ARG A 148 14.15 11.56 -14.84
N PHE A 149 13.56 12.42 -14.00
CA PHE A 149 12.36 13.18 -14.36
C PHE A 149 12.62 14.08 -15.59
N GLU A 150 13.71 14.86 -15.60
CA GLU A 150 14.05 15.73 -16.72
C GLU A 150 14.29 14.93 -18.03
N SER A 151 14.93 13.76 -17.92
CA SER A 151 15.12 12.86 -19.06
C SER A 151 13.78 12.36 -19.62
N PHE A 152 12.85 12.00 -18.73
CA PHE A 152 11.50 11.60 -19.11
C PHE A 152 10.76 12.74 -19.82
N MET A 153 10.80 13.95 -19.24
CA MET A 153 10.10 15.13 -19.80
C MET A 153 10.57 15.48 -21.21
N LYS A 154 11.86 15.29 -21.52
CA LYS A 154 12.42 15.49 -22.87
C LYS A 154 11.96 14.42 -23.85
N ALA A 155 11.78 13.18 -23.40
CA ALA A 155 11.41 12.04 -24.23
C ALA A 155 9.89 11.87 -24.43
N GLU A 156 9.06 12.31 -23.46
CA GLU A 156 7.60 12.16 -23.52
C GLU A 156 6.99 13.00 -24.64
N LYS A 157 6.24 12.33 -25.52
CA LYS A 157 5.63 12.96 -26.69
C LYS A 157 4.26 13.56 -26.42
N ASP A 158 3.54 13.01 -25.42
CA ASP A 158 2.20 13.46 -25.06
C ASP A 158 2.28 14.78 -24.27
N SER A 159 1.82 15.86 -24.88
CA SER A 159 1.85 17.20 -24.29
C SER A 159 1.02 17.31 -23.02
N TRP A 160 -0.08 16.55 -22.92
CA TRP A 160 -0.91 16.50 -21.72
C TRP A 160 -0.17 15.80 -20.56
N VAL A 161 0.53 14.68 -20.84
CA VAL A 161 1.37 14.03 -19.84
C VAL A 161 2.44 14.97 -19.32
N ARG A 162 3.16 15.66 -20.22
CA ARG A 162 4.18 16.65 -19.82
C ARG A 162 3.59 17.74 -18.92
N LYS A 163 2.45 18.31 -19.30
CA LYS A 163 1.76 19.37 -18.53
C LYS A 163 1.35 18.87 -17.15
N GLU A 164 0.72 17.70 -17.08
CA GLU A 164 0.20 17.17 -15.80
C GLU A 164 1.30 16.65 -14.89
N ALA A 165 2.40 16.12 -15.40
CA ALA A 165 3.53 15.65 -14.61
C ALA A 165 4.26 16.78 -13.85
N GLN A 166 4.14 18.03 -14.33
CA GLN A 166 4.76 19.21 -13.72
C GLN A 166 3.97 19.79 -12.54
N LYS A 167 2.70 19.44 -12.40
CA LYS A 167 1.87 19.87 -11.25
C LYS A 167 2.22 19.06 -9.98
#